data_aee21426961d2b6cf8906ec4ceacc5bf
#
_entry.id   aee21426961d2b6cf8906ec4ceacc5bf
#
_cell.length_a   1.000
_cell.length_b   1.000
_cell.length_c   1.000
_cell.angle_alpha   90.00
_cell.angle_beta   90.00
_cell.angle_gamma   90.00
#
_symmetry.space_group_name_H-M   'P 1'
#
loop_
_entity.id
_entity.type
_entity.pdbx_description
1 polymer ?
#
loop_
_entity_poly.entity_id
_entity_poly.type
_entity_poly.pdbx_seq_one_letter_code
_entity_poly.pdbx_strand_id
1 'polypeptide(L)'
;TAIAHLESCRHRLNLTIKGDVLVHRVLFDGKRATGIQAESGGETFIIEGDEIILSAGAIASPQLLMLSGVGPDGNLGSVGITPVHTLEGVGQNLKNHPSLSLRFQPKAGYSLPPDSPRNQVVLRFAATGSSTRNDIQVQPLTSGPKGKEADEIRVGCRLELPESAGELTLTSADPSVQPKLDYQSLVQTQDRERMREAVRTCVRVFGHQGFDGIIEERISPSENDLASDASLDAWLDRNIGVAGHTCGTCKMGPASDPSSVVDQYCRVHG
;
A
#
# COMPACT_ATOMS: atom_id res chain seq x y z
N THR A 1 -16.68 7.01 0.72
CA THR A 1 -17.41 6.34 -0.40
C THR A 1 -18.86 6.11 -0.01
N ALA A 2 -19.16 5.45 1.15
CA ALA A 2 -20.53 5.14 1.54
C ALA A 2 -21.43 6.39 1.57
N ILE A 3 -21.05 7.42 2.32
CA ILE A 3 -21.82 8.68 2.43
C ILE A 3 -21.98 9.36 1.06
N ALA A 4 -20.90 9.45 0.28
CA ALA A 4 -20.94 10.22 -0.98
C ALA A 4 -21.65 9.50 -2.12
N HIS A 5 -21.74 8.18 -2.11
CA HIS A 5 -22.26 7.40 -3.25
C HIS A 5 -23.37 6.42 -2.89
N LEU A 6 -23.28 5.67 -1.79
CA LEU A 6 -24.28 4.65 -1.46
C LEU A 6 -25.53 5.24 -0.84
N GLU A 7 -25.43 6.21 0.06
CA GLU A 7 -26.60 6.73 0.77
C GLU A 7 -27.63 7.34 -0.18
N SER A 8 -27.18 8.05 -1.21
CA SER A 8 -28.07 8.61 -2.24
C SER A 8 -28.76 7.56 -3.13
N CYS A 9 -28.26 6.32 -3.14
CA CYS A 9 -28.74 5.24 -4.00
C CYS A 9 -29.43 4.08 -3.25
N ARG A 10 -29.33 4.02 -1.92
CA ARG A 10 -29.83 2.88 -1.11
C ARG A 10 -31.31 2.56 -1.33
N HIS A 11 -32.10 3.55 -1.69
CA HIS A 11 -33.54 3.40 -1.93
C HIS A 11 -33.88 2.79 -3.30
N ARG A 12 -32.88 2.58 -4.17
CA ARG A 12 -33.14 2.03 -5.51
C ARG A 12 -33.54 0.56 -5.43
N LEU A 13 -34.66 0.20 -6.07
CA LEU A 13 -35.18 -1.18 -6.09
C LEU A 13 -34.25 -2.16 -6.86
N ASN A 14 -33.45 -1.65 -7.76
CA ASN A 14 -32.46 -2.42 -8.53
C ASN A 14 -31.07 -2.48 -7.88
N LEU A 15 -30.94 -2.08 -6.62
CA LEU A 15 -29.69 -2.16 -5.85
C LEU A 15 -29.90 -3.05 -4.62
N THR A 16 -29.13 -4.13 -4.57
CA THR A 16 -29.03 -4.98 -3.37
C THR A 16 -27.64 -4.86 -2.79
N ILE A 17 -27.55 -4.54 -1.50
CA ILE A 17 -26.29 -4.47 -0.75
C ILE A 17 -26.34 -5.54 0.34
N LYS A 18 -25.41 -6.49 0.31
CA LYS A 18 -25.24 -7.51 1.34
C LYS A 18 -23.93 -7.31 2.06
N GLY A 19 -23.98 -7.11 3.36
CA GLY A 19 -22.84 -7.16 4.26
C GLY A 19 -22.59 -8.58 4.79
N ASP A 20 -21.49 -8.77 5.50
CA ASP A 20 -21.11 -10.05 6.14
C ASP A 20 -21.10 -11.24 5.17
N VAL A 21 -20.61 -10.98 3.94
CA VAL A 21 -20.46 -11.97 2.87
C VAL A 21 -18.99 -12.06 2.47
N LEU A 22 -18.42 -13.26 2.62
CA LEU A 22 -17.09 -13.58 2.10
C LEU A 22 -17.23 -14.20 0.71
N VAL A 23 -16.64 -13.57 -0.29
CA VAL A 23 -16.55 -14.14 -1.65
C VAL A 23 -15.37 -15.08 -1.72
N HIS A 24 -15.61 -16.33 -2.07
CA HIS A 24 -14.58 -17.36 -2.18
C HIS A 24 -13.88 -17.33 -3.52
N ARG A 25 -14.63 -17.25 -4.60
CA ARG A 25 -14.12 -17.25 -5.98
C ARG A 25 -15.17 -16.79 -7.00
N VAL A 26 -14.70 -16.42 -8.17
CA VAL A 26 -15.51 -16.26 -9.38
C VAL A 26 -15.74 -17.63 -10.02
N LEU A 27 -16.90 -17.84 -10.57
CA LEU A 27 -17.29 -19.04 -11.31
C LEU A 27 -17.21 -18.79 -12.82
N PHE A 28 -16.74 -19.78 -13.55
CA PHE A 28 -16.54 -19.67 -15.00
C PHE A 28 -17.26 -20.78 -15.77
N ASP A 29 -17.75 -20.44 -16.96
CA ASP A 29 -18.05 -21.38 -18.04
C ASP A 29 -17.01 -21.12 -19.15
N GLY A 30 -16.08 -22.07 -19.31
CA GLY A 30 -14.87 -21.82 -20.07
C GLY A 30 -14.08 -20.66 -19.49
N LYS A 31 -13.97 -19.55 -20.26
CA LYS A 31 -13.32 -18.29 -19.80
C LYS A 31 -14.32 -17.18 -19.45
N ARG A 32 -15.62 -17.42 -19.58
CA ARG A 32 -16.64 -16.44 -19.25
C ARG A 32 -17.00 -16.54 -17.76
N ALA A 33 -16.88 -15.43 -17.04
CA ALA A 33 -17.37 -15.32 -15.67
C ALA A 33 -18.91 -15.38 -15.67
N THR A 34 -19.49 -16.25 -14.84
CA THR A 34 -20.94 -16.51 -14.76
C THR A 34 -21.54 -16.23 -13.40
N GLY A 35 -20.71 -16.03 -12.38
CA GLY A 35 -21.18 -15.79 -11.03
C GLY A 35 -20.05 -15.79 -10.02
N ILE A 36 -20.42 -15.82 -8.76
CA ILE A 36 -19.51 -15.94 -7.62
C ILE A 36 -19.99 -17.05 -6.66
N GLN A 37 -19.05 -17.71 -6.01
CA GLN A 37 -19.30 -18.51 -4.83
C GLN A 37 -18.98 -17.65 -3.60
N ALA A 38 -19.91 -17.61 -2.65
CA ALA A 38 -19.78 -16.79 -1.46
C ALA A 38 -20.31 -17.53 -0.23
N GLU A 39 -19.98 -17.02 0.95
CA GLU A 39 -20.40 -17.54 2.25
C GLU A 39 -20.92 -16.41 3.12
N SER A 40 -21.98 -16.70 3.91
CA SER A 40 -22.48 -15.83 4.98
C SER A 40 -23.08 -16.70 6.07
N GLY A 41 -22.76 -16.41 7.32
CA GLY A 41 -23.30 -17.15 8.47
C GLY A 41 -22.95 -18.66 8.47
N GLY A 42 -21.87 -19.07 7.80
CA GLY A 42 -21.46 -20.47 7.65
C GLY A 42 -22.16 -21.22 6.50
N GLU A 43 -23.04 -20.55 5.75
CA GLU A 43 -23.72 -21.14 4.59
C GLU A 43 -23.07 -20.63 3.28
N THR A 44 -22.68 -21.58 2.42
CA THR A 44 -22.13 -21.27 1.09
C THR A 44 -23.27 -21.21 0.07
N PHE A 45 -23.23 -20.20 -0.80
CA PHE A 45 -24.22 -19.99 -1.86
C PHE A 45 -23.59 -19.43 -3.14
N ILE A 46 -24.34 -19.47 -4.24
CA ILE A 46 -23.92 -18.96 -5.54
C ILE A 46 -24.79 -17.74 -5.88
N ILE A 47 -24.16 -16.73 -6.43
CA ILE A 47 -24.84 -15.59 -7.07
C ILE A 47 -24.41 -15.59 -8.52
N GLU A 48 -25.37 -15.74 -9.42
CA GLU A 48 -25.15 -15.64 -10.87
C GLU A 48 -25.23 -14.18 -11.33
N GLY A 49 -24.50 -13.86 -12.40
CA GLY A 49 -24.50 -12.52 -12.98
C GLY A 49 -23.92 -12.53 -14.40
N ASP A 50 -24.44 -11.64 -15.23
CA ASP A 50 -23.95 -11.46 -16.61
C ASP A 50 -22.61 -10.74 -16.67
N GLU A 51 -22.31 -9.93 -15.66
CA GLU A 51 -21.06 -9.19 -15.51
C GLU A 51 -20.59 -9.24 -14.05
N ILE A 52 -19.36 -9.65 -13.84
CA ILE A 52 -18.75 -9.75 -12.51
C ILE A 52 -17.68 -8.67 -12.37
N ILE A 53 -17.87 -7.76 -11.40
CA ILE A 53 -16.95 -6.63 -11.15
C ILE A 53 -16.21 -6.85 -9.84
N LEU A 54 -14.89 -6.98 -9.91
CA LEU A 54 -14.02 -7.10 -8.73
C LEU A 54 -13.52 -5.72 -8.29
N SER A 55 -13.94 -5.28 -7.12
CA SER A 55 -13.56 -4.00 -6.51
C SER A 55 -13.08 -4.17 -5.07
N ALA A 56 -12.44 -5.31 -4.78
CA ALA A 56 -11.99 -5.67 -3.43
C ALA A 56 -10.64 -5.03 -3.01
N GLY A 57 -10.11 -4.12 -3.83
CA GLY A 57 -8.85 -3.41 -3.59
C GLY A 57 -7.63 -4.19 -4.06
N ALA A 58 -6.46 -3.58 -3.89
CA ALA A 58 -5.20 -4.07 -4.45
C ALA A 58 -4.67 -5.38 -3.82
N ILE A 59 -5.27 -5.86 -2.76
CA ILE A 59 -4.91 -7.13 -2.13
C ILE A 59 -5.95 -8.20 -2.48
N ALA A 60 -7.23 -7.95 -2.21
CA ALA A 60 -8.24 -8.99 -2.36
C ALA A 60 -8.71 -9.19 -3.81
N SER A 61 -8.61 -8.18 -4.71
CA SER A 61 -8.97 -8.39 -6.12
C SER A 61 -8.02 -9.38 -6.83
N PRO A 62 -6.67 -9.24 -6.78
CA PRO A 62 -5.78 -10.25 -7.33
C PRO A 62 -5.86 -11.59 -6.58
N GLN A 63 -6.08 -11.59 -5.26
CA GLN A 63 -6.34 -12.81 -4.50
C GLN A 63 -7.55 -13.57 -5.05
N LEU A 64 -8.69 -12.88 -5.28
CA LEU A 64 -9.89 -13.49 -5.85
C LEU A 64 -9.66 -14.01 -7.27
N LEU A 65 -8.94 -13.29 -8.12
CA LEU A 65 -8.57 -13.79 -9.44
C LEU A 65 -7.79 -15.10 -9.33
N MET A 66 -6.76 -15.16 -8.50
CA MET A 66 -5.95 -16.36 -8.31
C MET A 66 -6.76 -17.51 -7.67
N LEU A 67 -7.56 -17.25 -6.65
CA LEU A 67 -8.46 -18.26 -6.06
C LEU A 67 -9.48 -18.82 -7.07
N SER A 68 -9.75 -18.05 -8.13
CA SER A 68 -10.64 -18.42 -9.22
C SER A 68 -9.93 -19.12 -10.38
N GLY A 69 -8.60 -19.36 -10.26
CA GLY A 69 -7.79 -20.00 -11.29
C GLY A 69 -7.29 -19.03 -12.38
N VAL A 70 -7.29 -17.70 -12.12
CA VAL A 70 -6.77 -16.70 -13.04
C VAL A 70 -5.51 -16.06 -12.43
N GLY A 71 -4.34 -16.39 -12.95
CA GLY A 71 -3.08 -15.90 -12.38
C GLY A 71 -1.85 -16.68 -12.85
N PRO A 72 -0.70 -16.48 -12.16
CA PRO A 72 0.54 -17.18 -12.47
C PRO A 72 0.44 -18.69 -12.20
N ASP A 73 0.68 -19.52 -13.20
CA ASP A 73 0.55 -20.99 -13.11
C ASP A 73 1.38 -21.59 -11.95
N GLY A 74 2.59 -21.08 -11.76
CA GLY A 74 3.47 -21.56 -10.70
C GLY A 74 2.90 -21.35 -9.30
N ASN A 75 2.29 -20.17 -9.05
CA ASN A 75 1.68 -19.89 -7.75
C ASN A 75 0.37 -20.65 -7.57
N LEU A 76 -0.49 -20.71 -8.61
CA LEU A 76 -1.74 -21.49 -8.56
C LEU A 76 -1.45 -22.97 -8.25
N GLY A 77 -0.50 -23.57 -8.97
CA GLY A 77 -0.09 -24.96 -8.75
C GLY A 77 0.46 -25.23 -7.35
N SER A 78 1.21 -24.28 -6.78
CA SER A 78 1.78 -24.43 -5.43
C SER A 78 0.75 -24.52 -4.31
N VAL A 79 -0.46 -24.00 -4.53
CA VAL A 79 -1.59 -24.07 -3.58
C VAL A 79 -2.71 -25.01 -4.04
N GLY A 80 -2.47 -25.81 -5.10
CA GLY A 80 -3.41 -26.82 -5.58
C GLY A 80 -4.60 -26.29 -6.38
N ILE A 81 -4.52 -25.08 -6.92
CA ILE A 81 -5.55 -24.47 -7.76
C ILE A 81 -5.28 -24.83 -9.23
N THR A 82 -6.28 -25.38 -9.92
CA THR A 82 -6.22 -25.63 -11.35
C THR A 82 -6.38 -24.34 -12.13
N PRO A 83 -5.45 -23.98 -13.03
CA PRO A 83 -5.59 -22.79 -13.85
C PRO A 83 -6.82 -22.85 -14.78
N VAL A 84 -7.60 -21.78 -14.78
CA VAL A 84 -8.65 -21.49 -15.79
C VAL A 84 -8.04 -20.66 -16.90
N HIS A 85 -7.20 -19.69 -16.52
CA HIS A 85 -6.50 -18.82 -17.45
C HIS A 85 -5.18 -18.35 -16.85
N THR A 86 -4.07 -18.67 -17.53
CA THR A 86 -2.74 -18.18 -17.15
C THR A 86 -2.63 -16.69 -17.42
N LEU A 87 -2.41 -15.89 -16.40
CA LEU A 87 -2.22 -14.45 -16.48
C LEU A 87 -1.12 -14.02 -15.50
N GLU A 88 0.12 -14.02 -15.99
CA GLU A 88 1.33 -13.87 -15.17
C GLU A 88 1.41 -12.53 -14.42
N GLY A 89 0.72 -11.50 -14.89
CA GLY A 89 0.70 -10.17 -14.27
C GLY A 89 -0.10 -10.10 -12.96
N VAL A 90 -0.99 -11.07 -12.68
CA VAL A 90 -1.83 -11.03 -11.47
C VAL A 90 -0.96 -11.19 -10.22
N GLY A 91 -1.08 -10.24 -9.30
CA GLY A 91 -0.26 -10.18 -8.09
C GLY A 91 1.12 -9.56 -8.28
N GLN A 92 1.60 -9.40 -9.53
CA GLN A 92 2.88 -8.76 -9.82
C GLN A 92 2.79 -7.24 -9.73
N ASN A 93 3.94 -6.55 -9.76
CA ASN A 93 4.00 -5.10 -9.67
C ASN A 93 3.35 -4.53 -8.39
N LEU A 94 3.45 -5.26 -7.29
CA LEU A 94 3.00 -4.79 -5.98
C LEU A 94 3.80 -3.58 -5.55
N LYS A 95 3.15 -2.45 -5.43
CA LYS A 95 3.76 -1.18 -5.02
C LYS A 95 3.11 -0.61 -3.77
N ASN A 96 3.91 0.13 -3.03
CA ASN A 96 3.47 0.97 -1.92
C ASN A 96 4.46 2.12 -1.80
N HIS A 97 4.17 3.14 -1.02
CA HIS A 97 5.18 4.14 -0.67
C HIS A 97 6.12 3.55 0.38
N PRO A 98 7.42 3.32 0.07
CA PRO A 98 8.41 3.08 1.11
C PRO A 98 8.38 4.24 2.11
N SER A 99 8.23 3.94 3.37
CA SER A 99 8.00 4.95 4.41
C SER A 99 8.74 4.60 5.69
N LEU A 100 9.27 5.62 6.35
CA LEU A 100 9.92 5.50 7.65
C LEU A 100 9.64 6.75 8.49
N SER A 101 10.01 6.71 9.75
CA SER A 101 9.88 7.87 10.65
C SER A 101 11.20 8.18 11.33
N LEU A 102 11.62 9.44 11.24
CA LEU A 102 12.63 9.99 12.12
C LEU A 102 11.97 10.31 13.48
N ARG A 103 12.75 10.19 14.55
CA ARG A 103 12.27 10.37 15.92
C ARG A 103 13.08 11.44 16.63
N PHE A 104 12.37 12.31 17.36
CA PHE A 104 12.95 13.42 18.08
C PHE A 104 12.39 13.50 19.49
N GLN A 105 13.24 13.83 20.45
CA GLN A 105 12.85 14.15 21.82
C GLN A 105 12.27 15.55 21.84
N PRO A 106 11.02 15.75 22.29
CA PRO A 106 10.48 17.09 22.50
C PRO A 106 11.13 17.77 23.71
N LYS A 107 11.13 19.10 23.73
CA LYS A 107 11.44 19.91 24.91
C LYS A 107 10.48 19.58 26.06
N ALA A 108 11.00 19.62 27.28
CA ALA A 108 10.17 19.46 28.47
C ALA A 108 8.99 20.45 28.49
N GLY A 109 7.79 19.95 28.76
CA GLY A 109 6.57 20.76 28.76
C GLY A 109 5.98 21.04 27.37
N TYR A 110 6.59 20.55 26.27
CA TYR A 110 6.02 20.68 24.95
C TYR A 110 4.74 19.85 24.82
N SER A 111 3.64 20.50 24.48
CA SER A 111 2.38 19.84 24.17
C SER A 111 1.69 20.51 23.02
N LEU A 112 0.89 19.75 22.28
CA LEU A 112 0.03 20.34 21.26
C LEU A 112 -1.29 20.77 21.86
N PRO A 113 -1.83 21.95 21.46
CA PRO A 113 -3.17 22.33 21.83
C PRO A 113 -4.19 21.23 21.54
N PRO A 114 -5.22 21.02 22.39
CA PRO A 114 -6.21 19.96 22.21
C PRO A 114 -6.89 19.95 20.84
N ASP A 115 -7.09 21.11 20.25
CA ASP A 115 -7.76 21.28 18.95
C ASP A 115 -6.80 21.26 17.75
N SER A 116 -5.51 21.07 17.97
CA SER A 116 -4.53 21.02 16.88
C SER A 116 -4.83 19.86 15.92
N PRO A 117 -4.84 20.11 14.59
CA PRO A 117 -4.90 19.03 13.61
C PRO A 117 -3.70 18.09 13.74
N ARG A 118 -3.91 16.80 13.51
CA ARG A 118 -2.78 15.83 13.53
C ARG A 118 -1.79 16.06 12.40
N ASN A 119 -2.29 16.46 11.24
CA ASN A 119 -1.53 16.76 10.04
C ASN A 119 -1.70 18.24 9.71
N GLN A 120 -0.65 19.02 9.87
CA GLN A 120 -0.71 20.47 9.70
C GLN A 120 0.04 20.94 8.46
N VAL A 121 1.16 20.31 8.17
CA VAL A 121 2.06 20.71 7.08
C VAL A 121 2.69 19.51 6.43
N VAL A 122 2.95 19.61 5.14
CA VAL A 122 3.66 18.62 4.33
C VAL A 122 4.70 19.35 3.50
N LEU A 123 5.95 18.89 3.56
CA LEU A 123 6.99 19.28 2.64
C LEU A 123 7.04 18.25 1.50
N ARG A 124 7.00 18.74 0.26
CA ARG A 124 7.23 17.91 -0.94
C ARG A 124 8.37 18.51 -1.75
N PHE A 125 9.27 17.65 -2.20
CA PHE A 125 10.37 18.06 -3.07
C PHE A 125 10.78 16.89 -4.00
N ALA A 126 11.52 17.21 -5.05
CA ALA A 126 12.12 16.22 -5.93
C ALA A 126 13.54 15.91 -5.43
N ALA A 127 13.91 14.62 -5.39
CA ALA A 127 15.27 14.22 -5.10
C ALA A 127 16.23 14.72 -6.20
N THR A 128 17.46 14.95 -5.83
CA THR A 128 18.52 15.33 -6.77
C THR A 128 18.66 14.26 -7.87
N GLY A 129 18.61 14.70 -9.12
CA GLY A 129 18.68 13.80 -10.27
C GLY A 129 17.41 13.01 -10.57
N SER A 130 16.34 13.15 -9.78
CA SER A 130 15.05 12.52 -10.08
C SER A 130 14.37 13.20 -11.26
N SER A 131 13.85 12.39 -12.20
CA SER A 131 12.99 12.86 -13.28
C SER A 131 11.54 13.09 -12.81
N THR A 132 11.20 12.64 -11.59
CA THR A 132 9.86 12.72 -11.02
C THR A 132 9.74 13.93 -10.10
N ARG A 133 8.80 14.81 -10.43
CA ARG A 133 8.55 16.00 -9.63
C ARG A 133 7.87 15.64 -8.30
N ASN A 134 8.37 16.20 -7.18
CA ASN A 134 7.78 16.06 -5.85
C ASN A 134 7.64 14.59 -5.39
N ASP A 135 8.63 13.78 -5.70
CA ASP A 135 8.67 12.35 -5.42
C ASP A 135 8.97 11.99 -3.95
N ILE A 136 9.37 12.98 -3.16
CA ILE A 136 9.58 12.82 -1.71
C ILE A 136 8.56 13.63 -0.93
N GLN A 137 7.99 13.00 0.09
CA GLN A 137 7.11 13.65 1.07
C GLN A 137 7.70 13.52 2.48
N VAL A 138 7.74 14.66 3.18
CA VAL A 138 8.11 14.75 4.60
C VAL A 138 6.95 15.36 5.36
N GLN A 139 6.53 14.69 6.42
CA GLN A 139 5.36 15.08 7.19
C GLN A 139 5.59 14.91 8.69
N PRO A 140 5.57 15.98 9.48
CA PRO A 140 5.49 15.88 10.93
C PRO A 140 4.21 15.15 11.33
N LEU A 141 4.36 14.14 12.18
CA LEU A 141 3.27 13.36 12.73
C LEU A 141 3.13 13.71 14.20
N THR A 142 2.04 14.33 14.55
CA THR A 142 1.74 14.58 15.96
C THR A 142 1.32 13.27 16.60
N SER A 143 2.24 12.67 17.36
CA SER A 143 2.00 11.50 18.19
C SER A 143 1.69 11.90 19.61
N GLY A 144 0.79 11.16 20.26
CA GLY A 144 0.42 11.37 21.64
C GLY A 144 -1.03 11.87 21.84
N PRO A 145 -1.55 11.78 23.06
CA PRO A 145 -2.86 12.31 23.42
C PRO A 145 -2.84 13.83 23.36
N LYS A 146 -3.80 14.42 22.65
CA LYS A 146 -3.95 15.89 22.60
C LYS A 146 -4.09 16.47 24.01
N GLY A 147 -3.42 17.61 24.23
CA GLY A 147 -3.46 18.31 25.52
C GLY A 147 -2.61 17.65 26.62
N LYS A 148 -1.79 16.64 26.29
CA LYS A 148 -0.78 16.07 27.18
C LYS A 148 0.62 16.34 26.62
N GLU A 149 1.61 16.28 27.49
CA GLU A 149 3.01 16.36 27.08
C GLU A 149 3.33 15.25 26.08
N ALA A 150 4.05 15.60 25.02
CA ALA A 150 4.40 14.65 23.97
C ALA A 150 5.65 13.87 24.40
N ASP A 151 5.56 12.54 24.39
CA ASP A 151 6.72 11.67 24.66
C ASP A 151 7.73 11.66 23.50
N GLU A 152 7.26 11.88 22.29
CA GLU A 152 8.07 11.79 21.07
C GLU A 152 7.45 12.59 19.93
N ILE A 153 8.30 13.24 19.14
CA ILE A 153 7.94 13.84 17.86
C ILE A 153 8.39 12.90 16.74
N ARG A 154 7.47 12.49 15.88
CA ARG A 154 7.77 11.68 14.69
C ARG A 154 7.63 12.50 13.43
N VAL A 155 8.59 12.30 12.52
CA VAL A 155 8.53 12.91 11.18
C VAL A 155 8.54 11.78 10.17
N GLY A 156 7.40 11.58 9.53
CA GLY A 156 7.25 10.61 8.44
C GLY A 156 7.99 11.10 7.21
N CYS A 157 8.76 10.20 6.61
CA CYS A 157 9.48 10.41 5.36
C CYS A 157 9.10 9.28 4.42
N ARG A 158 8.66 9.62 3.19
CA ARG A 158 8.22 8.62 2.22
C ARG A 158 8.60 8.98 0.80
N LEU A 159 8.77 7.94 0.00
CA LEU A 159 8.97 8.01 -1.44
C LEU A 159 7.61 7.77 -2.12
N GLU A 160 7.12 8.76 -2.86
CA GLU A 160 5.76 8.74 -3.44
C GLU A 160 5.64 7.83 -4.67
N LEU A 161 6.68 7.79 -5.51
CA LEU A 161 6.69 7.00 -6.75
C LEU A 161 7.95 6.12 -6.79
N PRO A 162 7.95 4.95 -6.10
CA PRO A 162 9.08 4.02 -6.15
C PRO A 162 9.17 3.32 -7.50
N GLU A 163 10.39 3.06 -7.93
CA GLU A 163 10.68 2.16 -9.06
C GLU A 163 10.61 0.69 -8.60
N SER A 164 11.02 0.43 -7.38
CA SER A 164 10.90 -0.88 -6.74
C SER A 164 9.45 -1.38 -6.78
N ALA A 165 9.31 -2.64 -7.14
CA ALA A 165 8.03 -3.33 -7.17
C ALA A 165 8.24 -4.77 -6.68
N GLY A 166 7.29 -5.26 -5.95
CA GLY A 166 7.27 -6.62 -5.43
C GLY A 166 6.12 -7.43 -5.99
N GLU A 167 5.69 -8.41 -5.21
CA GLU A 167 4.64 -9.34 -5.61
C GLU A 167 3.69 -9.72 -4.47
N LEU A 168 2.50 -10.12 -4.84
CA LEU A 168 1.50 -10.76 -4.00
C LEU A 168 1.33 -12.20 -4.48
N THR A 169 1.46 -13.16 -3.57
CA THR A 169 1.33 -14.59 -3.88
C THR A 169 0.37 -15.26 -2.91
N LEU A 170 -0.41 -16.24 -3.40
CA LEU A 170 -1.21 -17.09 -2.54
C LEU A 170 -0.29 -18.02 -1.74
N THR A 171 -0.66 -18.23 -0.48
CA THR A 171 -0.04 -19.24 0.41
C THR A 171 -1.01 -20.37 0.75
N SER A 172 -2.28 -20.23 0.36
CA SER A 172 -3.36 -21.20 0.58
C SER A 172 -4.45 -21.01 -0.46
N ALA A 173 -5.22 -22.06 -0.75
CA ALA A 173 -6.47 -22.00 -1.50
C ALA A 173 -7.67 -21.55 -0.64
N ASP A 174 -7.49 -21.38 0.66
CA ASP A 174 -8.52 -20.89 1.58
C ASP A 174 -8.68 -19.37 1.44
N PRO A 175 -9.86 -18.85 1.07
CA PRO A 175 -10.10 -17.43 0.88
C PRO A 175 -9.96 -16.59 2.16
N SER A 176 -10.00 -17.21 3.34
CA SER A 176 -9.81 -16.54 4.62
C SER A 176 -8.33 -16.28 4.95
N VAL A 177 -7.41 -16.96 4.28
CA VAL A 177 -5.96 -16.82 4.47
C VAL A 177 -5.44 -15.66 3.64
N GLN A 178 -4.82 -14.69 4.33
CA GLN A 178 -4.22 -13.54 3.65
C GLN A 178 -3.04 -13.97 2.76
N PRO A 179 -2.93 -13.45 1.52
CA PRO A 179 -1.78 -13.72 0.66
C PRO A 179 -0.49 -13.13 1.24
N LYS A 180 0.65 -13.67 0.83
CA LYS A 180 1.96 -13.09 1.13
C LYS A 180 2.13 -11.80 0.33
N LEU A 181 2.52 -10.72 1.01
CA LEU A 181 2.85 -9.43 0.41
C LEU A 181 4.35 -9.19 0.54
N ASP A 182 5.06 -9.28 -0.57
CA ASP A 182 6.48 -8.96 -0.64
C ASP A 182 6.68 -7.65 -1.40
N TYR A 183 6.84 -6.56 -0.68
CA TYR A 183 6.93 -5.22 -1.30
C TYR A 183 8.27 -4.92 -1.95
N GLN A 184 9.33 -5.65 -1.62
CA GLN A 184 10.69 -5.44 -2.11
C GLN A 184 11.11 -3.95 -2.07
N SER A 185 10.80 -3.28 -0.96
CA SER A 185 11.05 -1.86 -0.81
C SER A 185 12.54 -1.54 -0.93
N LEU A 186 12.88 -0.49 -1.69
CA LEU A 186 14.25 0.01 -1.87
C LEU A 186 15.25 -0.98 -2.50
N VAL A 187 14.79 -2.00 -3.25
CA VAL A 187 15.70 -2.89 -4.00
C VAL A 187 16.33 -2.17 -5.19
N GLN A 188 15.67 -1.17 -5.77
CA GLN A 188 16.26 -0.34 -6.81
C GLN A 188 17.20 0.70 -6.20
N THR A 189 18.38 0.84 -6.78
CA THR A 189 19.42 1.76 -6.31
C THR A 189 18.92 3.21 -6.23
N GLN A 190 18.16 3.64 -7.25
CA GLN A 190 17.62 5.01 -7.29
C GLN A 190 16.62 5.28 -6.16
N ASP A 191 15.80 4.30 -5.79
CA ASP A 191 14.88 4.43 -4.65
C ASP A 191 15.64 4.60 -3.33
N ARG A 192 16.73 3.85 -3.19
CA ARG A 192 17.60 3.90 -2.01
C ARG A 192 18.32 5.25 -1.91
N GLU A 193 18.85 5.75 -3.02
CA GLU A 193 19.50 7.07 -3.09
C GLU A 193 18.53 8.20 -2.74
N ARG A 194 17.34 8.19 -3.32
CA ARG A 194 16.27 9.16 -3.02
C ARG A 194 15.86 9.10 -1.55
N MET A 195 15.76 7.91 -0.97
CA MET A 195 15.40 7.78 0.45
C MET A 195 16.51 8.27 1.38
N ARG A 196 17.80 8.03 1.05
CA ARG A 196 18.93 8.61 1.80
C ARG A 196 18.86 10.14 1.79
N GLU A 197 18.63 10.75 0.63
CA GLU A 197 18.47 12.20 0.50
C GLU A 197 17.29 12.71 1.31
N ALA A 198 16.17 11.99 1.29
CA ALA A 198 14.98 12.33 2.07
C ALA A 198 15.28 12.37 3.57
N VAL A 199 15.97 11.35 4.10
CA VAL A 199 16.38 11.29 5.52
C VAL A 199 17.33 12.45 5.86
N ARG A 200 18.36 12.69 5.05
CA ARG A 200 19.31 13.79 5.29
C ARG A 200 18.64 15.16 5.23
N THR A 201 17.68 15.34 4.33
CA THR A 201 16.90 16.57 4.26
C THR A 201 16.01 16.74 5.49
N CYS A 202 15.37 15.68 5.98
CA CYS A 202 14.64 15.72 7.25
C CYS A 202 15.56 16.13 8.41
N VAL A 203 16.72 15.50 8.54
CA VAL A 203 17.68 15.84 9.60
C VAL A 203 18.08 17.31 9.54
N ARG A 204 18.38 17.84 8.35
CA ARG A 204 18.74 19.25 8.16
C ARG A 204 17.59 20.20 8.49
N VAL A 205 16.37 19.88 8.04
CA VAL A 205 15.19 20.74 8.27
C VAL A 205 14.84 20.78 9.75
N PHE A 206 14.76 19.64 10.42
CA PHE A 206 14.35 19.56 11.81
C PHE A 206 15.48 19.87 12.81
N GLY A 207 16.74 19.96 12.33
CA GLY A 207 17.88 20.53 13.08
C GLY A 207 18.05 22.04 12.92
N HIS A 208 17.13 22.72 12.21
CA HIS A 208 17.20 24.17 12.05
C HIS A 208 16.73 24.88 13.33
N GLN A 209 17.37 26.05 13.66
CA GLN A 209 17.07 26.86 14.84
C GLN A 209 15.58 27.20 15.07
N GLY A 210 14.77 27.18 14.02
CA GLY A 210 13.33 27.41 14.12
C GLY A 210 12.60 26.32 14.94
N PHE A 211 13.25 25.17 15.21
CA PHE A 211 12.70 24.09 16.02
C PHE A 211 13.31 24.02 17.42
N ASP A 212 14.24 24.91 17.79
CA ASP A 212 14.91 24.90 19.12
C ASP A 212 13.95 25.03 20.29
N GLY A 213 12.78 25.64 20.08
CA GLY A 213 11.72 25.73 21.08
C GLY A 213 10.84 24.48 21.20
N ILE A 214 11.02 23.50 20.32
CA ILE A 214 10.16 22.31 20.21
C ILE A 214 10.97 21.03 20.42
N ILE A 215 12.13 20.91 19.77
CA ILE A 215 12.96 19.72 19.73
C ILE A 215 14.16 19.89 20.66
N GLU A 216 14.38 18.93 21.54
CA GLU A 216 15.58 18.86 22.39
C GLU A 216 16.73 18.20 21.62
N GLU A 217 16.49 16.98 21.11
CA GLU A 217 17.50 16.23 20.38
C GLU A 217 16.85 15.24 19.38
N ARG A 218 17.65 14.75 18.46
CA ARG A 218 17.27 13.66 17.56
C ARG A 218 17.54 12.30 18.22
N ILE A 219 16.54 11.45 18.30
CA ILE A 219 16.64 10.08 18.82
C ILE A 219 17.10 9.11 17.73
N SER A 220 16.53 9.24 16.49
CA SER A 220 16.80 8.32 15.37
C SER A 220 16.55 9.00 14.02
N PRO A 221 17.42 8.80 13.00
CA PRO A 221 18.70 8.06 13.04
C PRO A 221 19.73 8.72 13.94
N SER A 222 20.70 7.94 14.46
CA SER A 222 21.84 8.42 15.23
C SER A 222 22.91 9.07 14.32
N GLU A 223 23.91 9.74 14.91
CA GLU A 223 25.06 10.27 14.16
C GLU A 223 25.82 9.12 13.46
N ASN A 224 25.96 7.96 14.11
CA ASN A 224 26.60 6.80 13.51
C ASN A 224 25.84 6.26 12.31
N ASP A 225 24.50 6.27 12.35
CA ASP A 225 23.68 5.86 11.20
C ASP A 225 23.84 6.82 10.01
N LEU A 226 24.14 8.09 10.25
CA LEU A 226 24.32 9.13 9.23
C LEU A 226 25.75 9.26 8.72
N ALA A 227 26.72 8.59 9.35
CA ALA A 227 28.15 8.78 9.09
C ALA A 227 28.59 8.41 7.66
N SER A 228 27.88 7.49 7.00
CA SER A 228 28.15 7.09 5.62
C SER A 228 26.87 6.62 4.94
N ASP A 229 26.91 6.47 3.60
CA ASP A 229 25.79 5.85 2.86
C ASP A 229 25.56 4.41 3.31
N ALA A 230 26.60 3.64 3.56
CA ALA A 230 26.48 2.26 4.01
C ALA A 230 25.81 2.13 5.39
N SER A 231 26.18 2.99 6.36
CA SER A 231 25.54 2.98 7.68
C SER A 231 24.09 3.45 7.61
N LEU A 232 23.79 4.44 6.74
CA LEU A 232 22.45 4.92 6.52
C LEU A 232 21.58 3.84 5.83
N ASP A 233 22.12 3.12 4.84
CA ASP A 233 21.42 2.00 4.21
C ASP A 233 21.08 0.89 5.22
N ALA A 234 22.02 0.53 6.09
CA ALA A 234 21.77 -0.42 7.16
C ALA A 234 20.68 0.06 8.13
N TRP A 235 20.57 1.37 8.38
CA TRP A 235 19.50 1.95 9.17
C TRP A 235 18.16 1.92 8.39
N LEU A 236 18.16 2.25 7.08
CA LEU A 236 16.98 2.16 6.22
C LEU A 236 16.42 0.75 6.25
N ASP A 237 17.24 -0.27 6.04
CA ASP A 237 16.81 -1.69 6.00
C ASP A 237 16.13 -2.15 7.30
N ARG A 238 16.55 -1.59 8.45
CA ARG A 238 15.93 -1.90 9.76
C ARG A 238 14.64 -1.13 10.04
N ASN A 239 14.42 0.00 9.37
CA ASN A 239 13.33 0.93 9.73
C ASN A 239 12.31 1.15 8.61
N ILE A 240 12.59 0.64 7.39
CA ILE A 240 11.67 0.82 6.28
C ILE A 240 10.39 0.03 6.48
N GLY A 241 9.28 0.70 6.30
CA GLY A 241 7.94 0.12 6.27
C GLY A 241 7.18 0.62 5.06
N VAL A 242 5.88 0.50 5.09
CA VAL A 242 4.97 0.92 4.02
C VAL A 242 3.89 1.85 4.55
N ALA A 243 3.43 2.76 3.70
CA ALA A 243 2.42 3.77 4.09
C ALA A 243 0.97 3.28 4.06
N GLY A 244 0.72 2.01 3.70
CA GLY A 244 -0.64 1.45 3.59
C GLY A 244 -1.37 1.86 2.31
N HIS A 245 -0.66 2.25 1.26
CA HIS A 245 -1.19 2.67 -0.04
C HIS A 245 -0.90 1.64 -1.14
N THR A 246 -1.15 0.37 -0.84
CA THR A 246 -0.92 -0.76 -1.75
C THR A 246 -1.64 -0.58 -3.08
N CYS A 247 -0.92 -0.80 -4.19
CA CYS A 247 -1.46 -0.70 -5.55
C CYS A 247 -0.64 -1.56 -6.53
N GLY A 248 -1.10 -1.62 -7.79
CA GLY A 248 -0.33 -2.14 -8.91
C GLY A 248 -0.55 -3.60 -9.26
N THR A 249 -1.17 -4.40 -8.41
CA THR A 249 -1.29 -5.87 -8.49
C THR A 249 -2.26 -6.41 -9.54
N CYS A 250 -3.04 -5.54 -10.18
CA CYS A 250 -3.82 -5.81 -11.38
C CYS A 250 -3.52 -4.70 -12.40
N LYS A 251 -2.27 -4.67 -12.90
CA LYS A 251 -1.74 -3.61 -13.74
C LYS A 251 -2.57 -3.44 -15.02
N MET A 252 -2.93 -2.19 -15.32
CA MET A 252 -3.55 -1.82 -16.59
C MET A 252 -2.48 -1.71 -17.69
N GLY A 253 -2.79 -2.21 -18.88
CA GLY A 253 -1.92 -2.12 -20.05
C GLY A 253 -2.46 -2.91 -21.23
N PRO A 254 -1.75 -2.87 -22.38
CA PRO A 254 -2.16 -3.62 -23.58
C PRO A 254 -1.96 -5.13 -23.38
N ALA A 255 -2.74 -5.93 -24.11
CA ALA A 255 -2.61 -7.40 -24.07
C ALA A 255 -1.23 -7.92 -24.55
N SER A 256 -0.45 -7.09 -25.25
CA SER A 256 0.92 -7.42 -25.64
C SER A 256 1.95 -7.27 -24.52
N ASP A 257 1.59 -6.62 -23.39
CA ASP A 257 2.44 -6.54 -22.22
C ASP A 257 2.08 -7.72 -21.27
N PRO A 258 2.97 -8.71 -21.09
CA PRO A 258 2.70 -9.90 -20.28
C PRO A 258 2.50 -9.57 -18.78
N SER A 259 2.91 -8.39 -18.35
CA SER A 259 2.68 -7.91 -16.97
C SER A 259 1.32 -7.23 -16.78
N SER A 260 0.56 -7.00 -17.87
CA SER A 260 -0.77 -6.39 -17.81
C SER A 260 -1.83 -7.41 -17.43
N VAL A 261 -2.76 -7.00 -16.58
CA VAL A 261 -3.88 -7.82 -16.11
C VAL A 261 -5.19 -7.34 -16.70
N VAL A 262 -5.35 -6.04 -16.88
CA VAL A 262 -6.59 -5.43 -17.37
C VAL A 262 -6.32 -4.43 -18.50
N ASP A 263 -7.31 -4.27 -19.38
CA ASP A 263 -7.30 -3.24 -20.43
C ASP A 263 -7.71 -1.85 -19.86
N GLN A 264 -7.77 -0.84 -20.75
CA GLN A 264 -8.16 0.53 -20.37
C GLN A 264 -9.62 0.67 -19.89
N TYR A 265 -10.44 -0.35 -20.03
CA TYR A 265 -11.80 -0.43 -19.53
C TYR A 265 -11.92 -1.28 -18.25
N CYS A 266 -10.78 -1.63 -17.64
CA CYS A 266 -10.68 -2.54 -16.49
C CYS A 266 -11.18 -3.96 -16.75
N ARG A 267 -11.24 -4.41 -18.01
CA ARG A 267 -11.60 -5.79 -18.35
C ARG A 267 -10.35 -6.67 -18.26
N VAL A 268 -10.46 -7.79 -17.56
CA VAL A 268 -9.39 -8.78 -17.43
C VAL A 268 -9.06 -9.35 -18.82
N HIS A 269 -7.76 -9.41 -19.15
CA HIS A 269 -7.31 -9.98 -20.42
C HIS A 269 -7.61 -11.49 -20.50
N GLY A 270 -8.02 -11.97 -21.68
CA GLY A 270 -8.30 -13.37 -21.98
C GLY A 270 -9.70 -13.79 -21.72
#